data_7bb833a0b7d45264e2c712851aaef896
#
_entry.id   7bb833a0b7d45264e2c712851aaef896
#
_cell.length_a   1.000
_cell.length_b   1.000
_cell.length_c   1.000
_cell.angle_alpha   90.00
_cell.angle_beta   90.00
_cell.angle_gamma   90.00
#
_symmetry.space_group_name_H-M   'P 1'
#
loop_
_entity.id
_entity.type
_entity.pdbx_description
1 polymer ?
#
loop_
_entity_poly.entity_id
_entity_poly.type
_entity_poly.pdbx_seq_one_letter_code
_entity_poly.pdbx_strand_id
1 'polypeptide(L)'
;VGVIRPTFEEYPNRCSEQCVVYDARQNDFTYTAEDLIGYFAEHPVQTLVLINPDNPSGHCFGKKEVQQLLEWTKERRIALILDESFLDFAEDKEASLLTDEMLNRYPGLYIVKSISKSYGVPGLRLGILASQDKERLDRIKKAVSIWNINSMAEFFMQILDKYKKDYEEALVELRKERNRFYRKLCQIEGLKVYPSSANYFMCELVNGRKSEELVAELLEEQILIKDLTGKIANGRQYVRIAVRSRRENDQLAEALKIKFYID
;
A
#
# COMPACT_ATOMS: atom_id res chain seq x y z
N VAL A 1 13.47 13.70 -5.16
CA VAL A 1 12.33 12.77 -5.23
C VAL A 1 11.27 13.22 -4.25
N GLY A 2 9.99 13.31 -4.71
CA GLY A 2 8.84 13.56 -3.86
C GLY A 2 8.26 12.27 -3.30
N VAL A 3 7.93 12.26 -2.01
CA VAL A 3 7.28 11.12 -1.34
C VAL A 3 6.19 11.60 -0.38
N ILE A 4 5.20 10.79 -0.13
CA ILE A 4 4.18 11.01 0.90
C ILE A 4 4.61 10.23 2.15
N ARG A 5 4.59 10.85 3.35
CA ARG A 5 4.88 10.14 4.61
C ARG A 5 3.70 10.17 5.57
N PRO A 6 3.54 9.09 6.37
CA PRO A 6 4.35 7.85 6.42
C PRO A 6 4.20 7.02 5.14
N THR A 7 5.21 6.25 4.76
CA THR A 7 5.26 5.50 3.50
C THR A 7 5.93 4.14 3.64
N PHE A 8 6.06 3.40 2.55
CA PHE A 8 6.94 2.24 2.47
C PHE A 8 8.39 2.71 2.35
N GLU A 9 9.18 2.48 3.39
CA GLU A 9 10.51 3.09 3.56
C GLU A 9 11.55 2.71 2.50
N GLU A 10 11.32 1.65 1.71
CA GLU A 10 12.26 1.31 0.63
C GLU A 10 12.39 2.42 -0.42
N TYR A 11 11.34 3.21 -0.67
CA TYR A 11 11.43 4.31 -1.60
C TYR A 11 12.37 5.43 -1.11
N PRO A 12 12.15 6.04 0.07
CA PRO A 12 13.09 7.05 0.56
C PRO A 12 14.48 6.47 0.87
N ASN A 13 14.59 5.22 1.34
CA ASN A 13 15.88 4.59 1.64
C ASN A 13 16.74 4.33 0.40
N ARG A 14 16.12 4.25 -0.79
CA ARG A 14 16.84 4.07 -2.06
C ARG A 14 17.17 5.40 -2.76
N CYS A 15 16.69 6.52 -2.23
CA CYS A 15 17.05 7.82 -2.76
C CYS A 15 18.47 8.20 -2.29
N SER A 16 19.33 8.62 -3.23
CA SER A 16 20.67 9.12 -2.93
C SER A 16 20.67 10.52 -2.31
N GLU A 17 19.56 11.24 -2.46
CA GLU A 17 19.37 12.61 -1.98
C GLU A 17 18.19 12.68 -1.00
N GLN A 18 18.13 13.80 -0.25
CA GLN A 18 17.02 14.05 0.65
C GLN A 18 15.69 14.14 -0.14
N CYS A 19 14.67 13.40 0.31
CA CYS A 19 13.35 13.47 -0.29
C CYS A 19 12.61 14.77 0.09
N VAL A 20 11.84 15.32 -0.84
CA VAL A 20 10.79 16.31 -0.56
C VAL A 20 9.56 15.55 -0.06
N VAL A 21 9.11 15.87 1.14
CA VAL A 21 8.11 15.07 1.87
C VAL A 21 6.80 15.82 1.99
N TYR A 22 5.73 15.25 1.42
CA TYR A 22 4.37 15.63 1.80
C TYR A 22 3.97 14.86 3.07
N ASP A 23 3.65 15.59 4.14
CA ASP A 23 3.31 14.99 5.43
C ASP A 23 1.80 14.76 5.58
N ALA A 24 1.35 13.55 5.27
CA ALA A 24 -0.05 13.16 5.36
C ALA A 24 -0.61 13.13 6.80
N ARG A 25 0.26 13.16 7.84
CA ARG A 25 -0.16 13.21 9.25
C ARG A 25 -0.92 14.49 9.59
N GLN A 26 -0.63 15.58 8.87
CA GLN A 26 -1.28 16.89 9.08
C GLN A 26 -2.77 16.87 8.74
N ASN A 27 -3.17 15.99 7.81
CA ASN A 27 -4.56 15.85 7.35
C ASN A 27 -5.17 14.50 7.77
N ASP A 28 -4.74 13.96 8.90
CA ASP A 28 -5.23 12.68 9.44
C ASP A 28 -5.15 11.55 8.41
N PHE A 29 -4.07 11.52 7.63
CA PHE A 29 -3.77 10.57 6.55
C PHE A 29 -4.76 10.58 5.38
N THR A 30 -5.59 11.64 5.27
CA THR A 30 -6.50 11.86 4.16
C THR A 30 -6.00 13.04 3.33
N TYR A 31 -5.82 12.84 2.04
CA TYR A 31 -5.33 13.86 1.12
C TYR A 31 -5.84 13.57 -0.29
N THR A 32 -5.93 14.62 -1.10
CA THR A 32 -6.43 14.57 -2.48
C THR A 32 -5.31 14.75 -3.51
N ALA A 33 -5.61 14.54 -4.79
CA ALA A 33 -4.68 14.85 -5.86
C ALA A 33 -4.35 16.35 -5.89
N GLU A 34 -5.33 17.22 -5.61
CA GLU A 34 -5.15 18.67 -5.51
C GLU A 34 -4.17 19.06 -4.41
N ASP A 35 -4.25 18.42 -3.24
CA ASP A 35 -3.32 18.67 -2.13
C ASP A 35 -1.88 18.37 -2.53
N LEU A 36 -1.66 17.23 -3.20
CA LEU A 36 -0.33 16.85 -3.69
C LEU A 36 0.16 17.79 -4.79
N ILE A 37 -0.70 18.15 -5.74
CA ILE A 37 -0.39 19.09 -6.83
C ILE A 37 0.00 20.44 -6.25
N GLY A 38 -0.80 20.99 -5.31
CA GLY A 38 -0.51 22.25 -4.66
C GLY A 38 0.84 22.22 -3.95
N TYR A 39 1.08 21.20 -3.14
CA TYR A 39 2.33 21.06 -2.38
C TYR A 39 3.56 20.95 -3.29
N PHE A 40 3.54 20.03 -4.28
CA PHE A 40 4.69 19.82 -5.16
C PHE A 40 4.83 20.90 -6.25
N ALA A 41 3.85 21.77 -6.45
CA ALA A 41 4.01 22.98 -7.25
C ALA A 41 4.92 24.01 -6.55
N GLU A 42 4.80 24.10 -5.21
CA GLU A 42 5.64 24.98 -4.37
C GLU A 42 6.98 24.31 -3.99
N HIS A 43 7.04 22.99 -4.00
CA HIS A 43 8.23 22.19 -3.65
C HIS A 43 8.62 21.28 -4.83
N PRO A 44 9.28 21.83 -5.88
CA PRO A 44 9.51 21.12 -7.14
C PRO A 44 10.33 19.84 -6.98
N VAL A 45 9.92 18.81 -7.70
CA VAL A 45 10.63 17.51 -7.77
C VAL A 45 10.76 17.04 -9.21
N GLN A 46 11.73 16.18 -9.48
CA GLN A 46 11.89 15.53 -10.79
C GLN A 46 11.17 14.19 -10.88
N THR A 47 10.94 13.57 -9.74
CA THR A 47 10.25 12.28 -9.62
C THR A 47 9.31 12.34 -8.43
N LEU A 48 8.06 11.92 -8.62
CA LEU A 48 7.07 11.73 -7.56
C LEU A 48 6.80 10.24 -7.40
N VAL A 49 6.78 9.75 -6.16
CA VAL A 49 6.39 8.38 -5.82
C VAL A 49 5.01 8.41 -5.17
N LEU A 50 4.08 7.68 -5.77
CA LEU A 50 2.74 7.47 -5.23
C LEU A 50 2.50 5.97 -5.02
N ILE A 51 2.20 5.58 -3.80
CA ILE A 51 1.77 4.20 -3.46
C ILE A 51 0.24 4.22 -3.38
N ASN A 52 -0.41 3.46 -4.22
CA ASN A 52 -1.88 3.46 -4.33
C ASN A 52 -2.44 2.04 -4.41
N PRO A 53 -3.13 1.54 -3.37
CA PRO A 53 -3.37 2.11 -2.04
C PRO A 53 -2.10 2.33 -1.21
N ASP A 54 -2.12 3.40 -0.38
CA ASP A 54 -0.99 3.81 0.45
C ASP A 54 -0.65 2.81 1.56
N ASN A 55 0.60 2.76 1.94
CA ASN A 55 1.11 1.96 3.05
C ASN A 55 1.87 2.86 4.05
N PRO A 56 1.32 3.12 5.27
CA PRO A 56 0.44 2.21 6.01
C PRO A 56 -1.05 2.57 6.08
N SER A 57 -1.48 3.72 5.58
CA SER A 57 -2.84 4.23 5.80
C SER A 57 -3.93 3.40 5.11
N GLY A 58 -3.64 2.83 3.94
CA GLY A 58 -4.62 2.17 3.09
C GLY A 58 -5.47 3.15 2.27
N HIS A 59 -5.17 4.47 2.34
CA HIS A 59 -5.79 5.49 1.51
C HIS A 59 -5.59 5.17 0.02
N CYS A 60 -6.62 5.38 -0.78
CA CYS A 60 -6.61 5.01 -2.20
C CYS A 60 -7.24 6.10 -3.05
N PHE A 61 -6.48 6.62 -3.97
CA PHE A 61 -7.02 7.48 -5.01
C PHE A 61 -7.83 6.68 -6.02
N GLY A 62 -8.95 7.25 -6.43
CA GLY A 62 -9.69 6.76 -7.58
C GLY A 62 -8.95 7.03 -8.91
N LYS A 63 -9.37 6.32 -9.96
CA LYS A 63 -8.75 6.43 -11.29
C LYS A 63 -8.66 7.89 -11.79
N LYS A 64 -9.71 8.69 -11.56
CA LYS A 64 -9.75 10.10 -11.98
C LYS A 64 -8.71 10.96 -11.26
N GLU A 65 -8.51 10.74 -9.97
CA GLU A 65 -7.52 11.49 -9.17
C GLU A 65 -6.10 11.13 -9.61
N VAL A 66 -5.82 9.85 -9.87
CA VAL A 66 -4.52 9.43 -10.40
C VAL A 66 -4.29 10.01 -11.80
N GLN A 67 -5.31 10.07 -12.66
CA GLN A 67 -5.22 10.70 -13.98
C GLN A 67 -4.95 12.20 -13.88
N GLN A 68 -5.53 12.89 -12.92
CA GLN A 68 -5.27 14.31 -12.66
C GLN A 68 -3.79 14.54 -12.29
N LEU A 69 -3.23 13.70 -11.42
CA LEU A 69 -1.79 13.73 -11.10
C LEU A 69 -0.93 13.43 -12.33
N LEU A 70 -1.34 12.49 -13.18
CA LEU A 70 -0.61 12.16 -14.42
C LEU A 70 -0.56 13.32 -15.41
N GLU A 71 -1.67 14.02 -15.64
CA GLU A 71 -1.68 15.20 -16.52
C GLU A 71 -0.76 16.29 -15.95
N TRP A 72 -0.87 16.57 -14.65
CA TRP A 72 -0.03 17.56 -13.99
C TRP A 72 1.47 17.21 -14.04
N THR A 73 1.84 15.96 -13.78
CA THR A 73 3.24 15.50 -13.85
C THR A 73 3.78 15.53 -15.27
N LYS A 74 2.95 15.18 -16.26
CA LYS A 74 3.29 15.24 -17.68
C LYS A 74 3.62 16.67 -18.14
N GLU A 75 2.76 17.64 -17.79
CA GLU A 75 2.97 19.06 -18.13
C GLU A 75 4.29 19.59 -17.57
N ARG A 76 4.69 19.13 -16.38
CA ARG A 76 5.91 19.55 -15.69
C ARG A 76 7.13 18.66 -15.93
N ARG A 77 6.99 17.63 -16.74
CA ARG A 77 8.04 16.64 -17.04
C ARG A 77 8.55 15.95 -15.77
N ILE A 78 7.68 15.71 -14.82
CA ILE A 78 7.94 14.95 -13.59
C ILE A 78 7.70 13.47 -13.89
N ALA A 79 8.65 12.60 -13.54
CA ALA A 79 8.42 11.16 -13.60
C ALA A 79 7.50 10.73 -12.44
N LEU A 80 6.43 9.98 -12.73
CA LEU A 80 5.55 9.41 -11.70
C LEU A 80 5.84 7.92 -11.54
N ILE A 81 6.32 7.51 -10.39
CA ILE A 81 6.40 6.11 -9.97
C ILE A 81 5.11 5.79 -9.21
N LEU A 82 4.24 4.99 -9.84
CA LEU A 82 2.98 4.55 -9.27
C LEU A 82 3.11 3.11 -8.80
N ASP A 83 3.06 2.89 -7.49
CA ASP A 83 3.10 1.56 -6.90
C ASP A 83 1.67 1.01 -6.70
N GLU A 84 1.28 0.09 -7.54
CA GLU A 84 -0.02 -0.60 -7.51
C GLU A 84 0.02 -1.94 -6.74
N SER A 85 0.99 -2.16 -5.86
CA SER A 85 1.17 -3.47 -5.18
C SER A 85 -0.02 -3.91 -4.32
N PHE A 86 -0.88 -2.99 -3.92
CA PHE A 86 -2.09 -3.29 -3.13
C PHE A 86 -3.39 -3.02 -3.89
N LEU A 87 -3.32 -2.56 -5.15
CA LEU A 87 -4.49 -2.11 -5.90
C LEU A 87 -5.50 -3.22 -6.20
N ASP A 88 -5.05 -4.46 -6.35
CA ASP A 88 -5.95 -5.61 -6.59
C ASP A 88 -6.96 -5.82 -5.45
N PHE A 89 -6.65 -5.32 -4.25
CA PHE A 89 -7.56 -5.37 -3.10
C PHE A 89 -8.63 -4.27 -3.11
N ALA A 90 -8.47 -3.20 -3.90
CA ALA A 90 -9.43 -2.10 -3.99
C ALA A 90 -10.78 -2.57 -4.58
N GLU A 91 -11.83 -1.79 -4.31
CA GLU A 91 -13.19 -2.12 -4.79
C GLU A 91 -13.30 -1.97 -6.32
N ASP A 92 -12.66 -0.95 -6.89
CA ASP A 92 -12.67 -0.71 -8.33
C ASP A 92 -11.67 -1.65 -9.02
N LYS A 93 -12.20 -2.61 -9.76
CA LYS A 93 -11.41 -3.59 -10.53
C LYS A 93 -10.69 -2.98 -11.73
N GLU A 94 -11.16 -1.82 -12.21
CA GLU A 94 -10.59 -1.11 -13.37
C GLU A 94 -9.67 0.05 -12.98
N ALA A 95 -9.35 0.17 -11.70
CA ALA A 95 -8.51 1.24 -11.19
C ALA A 95 -7.05 1.17 -11.67
N SER A 96 -6.56 -0.01 -12.08
CA SER A 96 -5.19 -0.18 -12.56
C SER A 96 -4.93 0.62 -13.83
N LEU A 97 -3.79 1.31 -13.85
CA LEU A 97 -3.29 2.01 -15.02
C LEU A 97 -2.26 1.20 -15.82
N LEU A 98 -2.06 -0.06 -15.45
CA LEU A 98 -1.17 -0.99 -16.14
C LEU A 98 -1.82 -1.46 -17.45
N THR A 99 -1.93 -0.54 -18.41
CA THR A 99 -2.47 -0.77 -19.76
C THR A 99 -1.58 -0.09 -20.80
N ASP A 100 -1.53 -0.65 -22.01
CA ASP A 100 -0.76 -0.07 -23.11
C ASP A 100 -1.23 1.36 -23.42
N GLU A 101 -2.53 1.63 -23.34
CA GLU A 101 -3.10 2.97 -23.55
C GLU A 101 -2.49 3.99 -22.59
N MET A 102 -2.50 3.69 -21.29
CA MET A 102 -2.01 4.61 -20.27
C MET A 102 -0.50 4.80 -20.34
N LEU A 103 0.26 3.73 -20.54
CA LEU A 103 1.71 3.81 -20.70
C LEU A 103 2.11 4.61 -21.93
N ASN A 104 1.41 4.43 -23.07
CA ASN A 104 1.66 5.21 -24.29
C ASN A 104 1.32 6.69 -24.13
N ARG A 105 0.22 6.99 -23.42
CA ARG A 105 -0.25 8.37 -23.18
C ARG A 105 0.65 9.16 -22.24
N TYR A 106 1.28 8.47 -21.28
CA TYR A 106 2.11 9.08 -20.23
C TYR A 106 3.53 8.48 -20.20
N PRO A 107 4.45 8.95 -21.07
CA PRO A 107 5.81 8.39 -21.14
C PRO A 107 6.62 8.52 -19.85
N GLY A 108 6.27 9.47 -18.96
CA GLY A 108 6.86 9.63 -17.63
C GLY A 108 6.27 8.74 -16.54
N LEU A 109 5.33 7.84 -16.88
CA LEU A 109 4.71 6.90 -15.93
C LEU A 109 5.54 5.62 -15.83
N TYR A 110 5.82 5.23 -14.59
CA TYR A 110 6.45 3.97 -14.20
C TYR A 110 5.54 3.25 -13.22
N ILE A 111 4.95 2.13 -13.62
CA ILE A 111 4.09 1.34 -12.75
C ILE A 111 4.91 0.23 -12.12
N VAL A 112 4.90 0.18 -10.79
CA VAL A 112 5.50 -0.90 -9.99
C VAL A 112 4.38 -1.71 -9.36
N LYS A 113 4.46 -3.03 -9.45
CA LYS A 113 3.46 -3.92 -8.85
C LYS A 113 4.12 -5.17 -8.30
N SER A 114 3.96 -5.41 -7.00
CA SER A 114 4.37 -6.67 -6.38
C SER A 114 3.31 -7.74 -6.60
N ILE A 115 3.70 -8.84 -7.22
CA ILE A 115 2.85 -10.02 -7.36
C ILE A 115 2.66 -10.75 -6.02
N SER A 116 3.61 -10.60 -5.12
CA SER A 116 3.65 -11.32 -3.83
C SER A 116 2.47 -11.06 -2.91
N LYS A 117 1.80 -9.90 -3.05
CA LYS A 117 0.74 -9.45 -2.13
C LYS A 117 -0.60 -10.09 -2.47
N SER A 118 -1.13 -9.77 -3.64
CA SER A 118 -2.46 -10.18 -4.06
C SER A 118 -2.57 -11.67 -4.37
N TYR A 119 -1.49 -12.28 -4.86
CA TYR A 119 -1.45 -13.74 -5.13
C TYR A 119 -1.02 -14.59 -3.92
N GLY A 120 -0.69 -13.97 -2.78
CA GLY A 120 -0.31 -14.71 -1.57
C GLY A 120 1.00 -15.51 -1.67
N VAL A 121 1.90 -15.12 -2.57
CA VAL A 121 3.16 -15.83 -2.87
C VAL A 121 4.42 -15.01 -2.53
N PRO A 122 4.57 -14.53 -1.30
CA PRO A 122 5.65 -13.62 -0.94
C PRO A 122 7.05 -14.24 -1.11
N GLY A 123 7.16 -15.56 -1.00
CA GLY A 123 8.42 -16.28 -1.16
C GLY A 123 8.94 -16.34 -2.61
N LEU A 124 8.09 -16.17 -3.61
CA LEU A 124 8.48 -16.22 -5.03
C LEU A 124 9.26 -14.97 -5.48
N ARG A 125 9.15 -13.85 -4.78
CA ARG A 125 9.86 -12.60 -5.06
C ARG A 125 9.61 -12.05 -6.46
N LEU A 126 8.34 -12.08 -6.92
CA LEU A 126 7.92 -11.58 -8.22
C LEU A 126 7.39 -10.14 -8.11
N GLY A 127 7.69 -9.35 -9.12
CA GLY A 127 7.15 -8.01 -9.33
C GLY A 127 7.20 -7.58 -10.79
N ILE A 128 6.48 -6.52 -11.10
CA ILE A 128 6.39 -5.92 -12.41
C ILE A 128 6.90 -4.49 -12.33
N LEU A 129 7.67 -4.07 -13.32
CA LEU A 129 7.94 -2.69 -13.65
C LEU A 129 7.54 -2.47 -15.11
N ALA A 130 6.62 -1.54 -15.35
CA ALA A 130 6.15 -1.20 -16.68
C ALA A 130 6.28 0.29 -16.96
N SER A 131 6.74 0.65 -18.15
CA SER A 131 6.85 2.02 -18.65
C SER A 131 7.02 2.03 -20.17
N GLN A 132 6.79 3.15 -20.82
CA GLN A 132 7.18 3.39 -22.22
C GLN A 132 8.61 3.89 -22.39
N ASP A 133 9.30 4.25 -21.32
CA ASP A 133 10.70 4.66 -21.33
C ASP A 133 11.63 3.45 -21.56
N LYS A 134 11.74 3.05 -22.83
CA LYS A 134 12.55 1.90 -23.24
C LYS A 134 14.01 2.06 -22.85
N GLU A 135 14.56 3.27 -22.96
CA GLU A 135 15.96 3.53 -22.65
C GLU A 135 16.26 3.26 -21.16
N ARG A 136 15.39 3.75 -20.25
CA ARG A 136 15.53 3.45 -18.82
C ARG A 136 15.30 1.99 -18.49
N LEU A 137 14.29 1.37 -19.11
CA LEU A 137 14.04 -0.07 -18.90
C LEU A 137 15.23 -0.90 -19.34
N ASP A 138 15.88 -0.57 -20.46
CA ASP A 138 17.07 -1.29 -20.92
C ASP A 138 18.28 -1.09 -20.00
N ARG A 139 18.44 0.10 -19.41
CA ARG A 139 19.45 0.31 -18.36
C ARG A 139 19.16 -0.53 -17.11
N ILE A 140 17.91 -0.58 -16.67
CA ILE A 140 17.51 -1.39 -15.53
C ILE A 140 17.73 -2.88 -15.81
N LYS A 141 17.35 -3.37 -17.01
CA LYS A 141 17.60 -4.76 -17.42
C LYS A 141 19.08 -5.13 -17.36
N LYS A 142 19.97 -4.22 -17.74
CA LYS A 142 21.43 -4.44 -17.66
C LYS A 142 21.95 -4.45 -16.20
N ALA A 143 21.25 -3.80 -15.28
CA ALA A 143 21.64 -3.74 -13.88
C ALA A 143 21.12 -4.92 -13.03
N VAL A 144 20.09 -5.63 -13.50
CA VAL A 144 19.60 -6.84 -12.80
C VAL A 144 20.40 -8.06 -13.20
N SER A 145 20.46 -9.05 -12.28
CA SER A 145 21.16 -10.32 -12.51
C SER A 145 20.55 -11.09 -13.68
N ILE A 146 21.38 -11.84 -14.42
CA ILE A 146 20.94 -12.61 -15.59
C ILE A 146 19.84 -13.63 -15.25
N TRP A 147 19.86 -14.22 -14.05
CA TRP A 147 18.82 -15.10 -13.51
C TRP A 147 18.12 -14.44 -12.34
N ASN A 148 17.46 -13.32 -12.59
CA ASN A 148 16.74 -12.55 -11.58
C ASN A 148 15.40 -13.16 -11.12
N ILE A 149 14.91 -14.17 -11.83
CA ILE A 149 13.70 -14.94 -11.51
C ILE A 149 14.11 -16.38 -11.17
N ASN A 150 13.67 -16.86 -10.01
CA ASN A 150 13.93 -18.23 -9.60
C ASN A 150 12.99 -19.24 -10.30
N SER A 151 13.37 -20.51 -10.38
CA SER A 151 12.62 -21.54 -11.11
C SER A 151 11.20 -21.75 -10.58
N MET A 152 10.96 -21.60 -9.27
CA MET A 152 9.62 -21.73 -8.69
C MET A 152 8.72 -20.57 -9.13
N ALA A 153 9.28 -19.37 -9.21
CA ALA A 153 8.57 -18.20 -9.71
C ALA A 153 8.26 -18.32 -11.21
N GLU A 154 9.20 -18.84 -12.00
CA GLU A 154 8.98 -19.12 -13.43
C GLU A 154 7.85 -20.14 -13.62
N PHE A 155 7.87 -21.24 -12.88
CA PHE A 155 6.80 -22.24 -12.90
C PHE A 155 5.44 -21.63 -12.51
N PHE A 156 5.42 -20.82 -11.45
CA PHE A 156 4.20 -20.13 -11.03
C PHE A 156 3.62 -19.26 -12.15
N MET A 157 4.45 -18.49 -12.86
CA MET A 157 3.99 -17.68 -13.99
C MET A 157 3.38 -18.50 -15.12
N GLN A 158 3.94 -19.70 -15.40
CA GLN A 158 3.41 -20.59 -16.45
C GLN A 158 2.03 -21.15 -16.13
N ILE A 159 1.70 -21.32 -14.85
CA ILE A 159 0.41 -21.89 -14.42
C ILE A 159 -0.62 -20.82 -14.01
N LEU A 160 -0.23 -19.55 -13.96
CA LEU A 160 -1.04 -18.45 -13.41
C LEU A 160 -2.43 -18.35 -14.06
N ASP A 161 -2.48 -18.43 -15.38
CA ASP A 161 -3.74 -18.31 -16.14
C ASP A 161 -4.74 -19.41 -15.80
N LYS A 162 -4.27 -20.60 -15.42
CA LYS A 162 -5.12 -21.73 -15.01
C LYS A 162 -5.92 -21.40 -13.75
N TYR A 163 -5.38 -20.55 -12.86
CA TYR A 163 -5.96 -20.21 -11.56
C TYR A 163 -6.55 -18.79 -11.52
N LYS A 164 -6.73 -18.16 -12.69
CA LYS A 164 -7.28 -16.80 -12.77
C LYS A 164 -8.64 -16.66 -12.08
N LYS A 165 -9.53 -17.64 -12.30
CA LYS A 165 -10.85 -17.63 -11.68
C LYS A 165 -10.78 -17.74 -10.16
N ASP A 166 -9.97 -18.65 -9.64
CA ASP A 166 -9.77 -18.83 -8.19
C ASP A 166 -9.22 -17.54 -7.56
N TYR A 167 -8.31 -16.87 -8.25
CA TYR A 167 -7.76 -15.58 -7.83
C TYR A 167 -8.83 -14.48 -7.76
N GLU A 168 -9.67 -14.36 -8.78
CA GLU A 168 -10.76 -13.37 -8.82
C GLU A 168 -11.79 -13.62 -7.71
N GLU A 169 -12.15 -14.89 -7.47
CA GLU A 169 -13.05 -15.28 -6.38
C GLU A 169 -12.43 -14.96 -5.00
N ALA A 170 -11.15 -15.27 -4.80
CA ALA A 170 -10.44 -14.97 -3.57
C ALA A 170 -10.39 -13.45 -3.26
N LEU A 171 -10.20 -12.60 -4.29
CA LEU A 171 -10.24 -11.14 -4.11
C LEU A 171 -11.64 -10.65 -3.71
N VAL A 172 -12.72 -11.24 -4.28
CA VAL A 172 -14.10 -10.92 -3.89
C VAL A 172 -14.34 -11.26 -2.43
N GLU A 173 -13.95 -12.46 -2.00
CA GLU A 173 -14.10 -12.90 -0.60
C GLU A 173 -13.27 -12.03 0.36
N LEU A 174 -12.05 -11.67 -0.02
CA LEU A 174 -11.22 -10.78 0.80
C LEU A 174 -11.87 -9.40 0.98
N ARG A 175 -12.44 -8.79 -0.07
CA ARG A 175 -13.14 -7.50 0.04
C ARG A 175 -14.35 -7.59 0.97
N LYS A 176 -15.16 -8.65 0.85
CA LYS A 176 -16.30 -8.91 1.76
C LYS A 176 -15.83 -9.02 3.21
N GLU A 177 -14.77 -9.80 3.44
CA GLU A 177 -14.22 -10.02 4.77
C GLU A 177 -13.58 -8.75 5.33
N ARG A 178 -12.84 -7.96 4.51
CA ARG A 178 -12.32 -6.66 4.91
C ARG A 178 -13.43 -5.73 5.40
N ASN A 179 -14.53 -5.62 4.65
CA ASN A 179 -15.65 -4.75 5.00
C ASN A 179 -16.38 -5.24 6.26
N ARG A 180 -16.47 -6.56 6.46
CA ARG A 180 -17.02 -7.15 7.70
C ARG A 180 -16.12 -6.85 8.89
N PHE A 181 -14.82 -7.10 8.73
CA PHE A 181 -13.83 -6.92 9.79
C PHE A 181 -13.67 -5.45 10.18
N TYR A 182 -13.68 -4.53 9.21
CA TYR A 182 -13.71 -3.09 9.47
C TYR A 182 -14.84 -2.70 10.43
N ARG A 183 -16.08 -3.12 10.14
CA ARG A 183 -17.23 -2.83 11.01
C ARG A 183 -17.06 -3.41 12.41
N LYS A 184 -16.44 -4.58 12.53
CA LYS A 184 -16.18 -5.22 13.82
C LYS A 184 -15.12 -4.48 14.63
N LEU A 185 -14.05 -4.02 14.00
CA LEU A 185 -13.01 -3.22 14.65
C LEU A 185 -13.53 -1.85 15.08
N CYS A 186 -14.37 -1.20 14.28
CA CYS A 186 -14.99 0.10 14.63
C CYS A 186 -15.92 0.04 15.86
N GLN A 187 -16.30 -1.14 16.33
CA GLN A 187 -17.10 -1.33 17.56
C GLN A 187 -16.21 -1.41 18.81
N ILE A 188 -14.90 -1.43 18.67
CA ILE A 188 -13.97 -1.49 19.81
C ILE A 188 -13.72 -0.07 20.29
N GLU A 189 -14.22 0.24 21.48
CA GLU A 189 -13.99 1.53 22.12
C GLU A 189 -12.48 1.74 22.35
N GLY A 190 -11.99 2.96 22.12
CA GLY A 190 -10.57 3.26 22.21
C GLY A 190 -9.72 2.91 20.97
N LEU A 191 -10.32 2.32 19.92
CA LEU A 191 -9.66 2.00 18.66
C LEU A 191 -10.24 2.83 17.51
N LYS A 192 -9.49 3.80 16.98
CA LYS A 192 -9.86 4.52 15.76
C LYS A 192 -9.32 3.76 14.55
N VAL A 193 -10.20 3.28 13.68
CA VAL A 193 -9.84 2.51 12.49
C VAL A 193 -9.90 3.38 11.26
N TYR A 194 -8.81 3.47 10.52
CA TYR A 194 -8.79 4.19 9.25
C TYR A 194 -9.34 3.33 8.11
N PRO A 195 -10.23 3.86 7.26
CA PRO A 195 -10.72 3.15 6.08
C PRO A 195 -9.55 2.74 5.17
N SER A 196 -9.62 1.55 4.59
CA SER A 196 -8.54 1.03 3.78
C SER A 196 -9.03 0.29 2.55
N SER A 197 -8.38 0.54 1.41
CA SER A 197 -8.55 -0.22 0.18
C SER A 197 -7.51 -1.34 0.00
N ALA A 198 -6.57 -1.48 0.94
CA ALA A 198 -5.57 -2.54 0.97
C ALA A 198 -6.07 -3.78 1.74
N ASN A 199 -5.19 -4.75 1.99
CA ASN A 199 -5.47 -5.93 2.80
C ASN A 199 -5.07 -5.78 4.28
N TYR A 200 -5.12 -4.56 4.79
CA TYR A 200 -4.84 -4.22 6.19
C TYR A 200 -5.59 -2.94 6.59
N PHE A 201 -5.64 -2.69 7.88
CA PHE A 201 -6.10 -1.45 8.47
C PHE A 201 -4.99 -0.81 9.29
N MET A 202 -4.81 0.50 9.16
CA MET A 202 -4.13 1.30 10.15
C MET A 202 -5.13 1.66 11.25
N CYS A 203 -4.73 1.53 12.50
CA CYS A 203 -5.56 1.84 13.66
C CYS A 203 -4.77 2.72 14.62
N GLU A 204 -5.43 3.73 15.20
CA GLU A 204 -4.91 4.56 16.28
C GLU A 204 -5.52 4.12 17.62
N LEU A 205 -4.69 3.99 18.65
CA LEU A 205 -5.12 3.73 20.01
C LEU A 205 -5.42 5.10 20.65
N VAL A 206 -6.70 5.37 20.95
CA VAL A 206 -7.14 6.69 21.44
C VAL A 206 -7.50 6.67 22.94
N ASN A 207 -7.32 5.54 23.64
CA ASN A 207 -7.57 5.37 25.07
C ASN A 207 -6.33 5.62 25.96
N GLY A 208 -5.21 6.09 25.39
CA GLY A 208 -3.96 6.32 26.10
C GLY A 208 -3.05 5.10 26.22
N ARG A 209 -3.48 3.91 25.77
CA ARG A 209 -2.70 2.68 25.75
C ARG A 209 -1.52 2.78 24.79
N LYS A 210 -0.39 2.18 25.14
CA LYS A 210 0.79 2.13 24.27
C LYS A 210 0.69 0.95 23.30
N SER A 211 1.05 1.22 22.04
CA SER A 211 1.03 0.21 20.98
C SER A 211 2.01 -0.93 21.23
N GLU A 212 3.18 -0.63 21.81
CA GLU A 212 4.20 -1.62 22.14
C GLU A 212 3.67 -2.64 23.17
N GLU A 213 2.97 -2.16 24.21
CA GLU A 213 2.34 -3.00 25.23
C GLU A 213 1.26 -3.91 24.61
N LEU A 214 0.35 -3.33 23.81
CA LEU A 214 -0.68 -4.09 23.11
C LEU A 214 -0.09 -5.17 22.19
N VAL A 215 0.96 -4.86 21.45
CA VAL A 215 1.63 -5.82 20.56
C VAL A 215 2.25 -6.96 21.35
N ALA A 216 2.91 -6.65 22.49
CA ALA A 216 3.50 -7.68 23.36
C ALA A 216 2.46 -8.62 23.95
N GLU A 217 1.35 -8.10 24.48
CA GLU A 217 0.27 -8.88 25.03
C GLU A 217 -0.44 -9.79 24.00
N LEU A 218 -0.67 -9.27 22.79
CA LEU A 218 -1.23 -10.08 21.70
C LEU A 218 -0.26 -11.18 21.24
N LEU A 219 1.04 -10.91 21.29
CA LEU A 219 2.06 -11.90 20.94
C LEU A 219 2.05 -13.09 21.92
N GLU A 220 1.78 -12.88 23.22
CA GLU A 220 1.58 -13.95 24.21
C GLU A 220 0.41 -14.88 23.83
N GLU A 221 -0.60 -14.34 23.15
CA GLU A 221 -1.73 -15.09 22.58
C GLU A 221 -1.46 -15.63 21.15
N GLN A 222 -0.20 -15.58 20.68
CA GLN A 222 0.23 -15.98 19.34
C GLN A 222 -0.39 -15.14 18.21
N ILE A 223 -0.78 -13.89 18.51
CA ILE A 223 -1.31 -12.94 17.55
C ILE A 223 -0.28 -11.84 17.33
N LEU A 224 0.24 -11.74 16.09
CA LEU A 224 1.21 -10.72 15.74
C LEU A 224 0.56 -9.61 14.90
N ILE A 225 0.56 -8.38 15.43
CA ILE A 225 0.21 -7.16 14.69
C ILE A 225 1.44 -6.25 14.55
N LYS A 226 1.38 -5.28 13.67
CA LYS A 226 2.53 -4.39 13.40
C LYS A 226 2.39 -3.09 14.19
N ASP A 227 3.35 -2.79 15.06
CA ASP A 227 3.51 -1.45 15.62
C ASP A 227 3.97 -0.46 14.54
N LEU A 228 3.31 0.70 14.48
CA LEU A 228 3.62 1.79 13.55
C LEU A 228 4.03 3.08 14.27
N THR A 229 4.01 3.11 15.59
CA THR A 229 4.20 4.33 16.38
C THR A 229 5.53 5.00 16.07
N GLY A 230 6.62 4.24 16.06
CA GLY A 230 7.93 4.76 15.71
C GLY A 230 8.05 5.21 14.25
N LYS A 231 7.28 4.60 13.34
CA LYS A 231 7.24 4.98 11.92
C LYS A 231 6.46 6.28 11.69
N ILE A 232 5.34 6.46 12.36
CA ILE A 232 4.48 7.64 12.23
C ILE A 232 5.06 8.82 13.02
N ALA A 233 5.58 8.57 14.23
CA ALA A 233 6.35 9.49 15.06
C ALA A 233 5.70 10.87 15.26
N ASN A 234 4.39 10.92 15.53
CA ASN A 234 3.63 12.15 15.82
C ASN A 234 3.14 12.25 17.28
N GLY A 235 3.67 11.39 18.17
CA GLY A 235 3.29 11.33 19.58
C GLY A 235 2.05 10.51 19.88
N ARG A 236 1.33 10.01 18.87
CA ARG A 236 0.18 9.13 19.01
C ARG A 236 0.57 7.66 18.80
N GLN A 237 -0.31 6.74 19.17
CA GLN A 237 -0.07 5.31 19.14
C GLN A 237 -0.80 4.63 17.98
N TYR A 238 -0.07 3.88 17.15
CA TYR A 238 -0.64 3.28 15.95
C TYR A 238 -0.21 1.82 15.78
N VAL A 239 -1.15 1.03 15.26
CA VAL A 239 -0.87 -0.36 14.84
C VAL A 239 -1.40 -0.59 13.43
N ARG A 240 -0.84 -1.59 12.72
CA ARG A 240 -1.39 -2.08 11.46
C ARG A 240 -1.83 -3.52 11.62
N ILE A 241 -3.10 -3.77 11.27
CA ILE A 241 -3.79 -5.05 11.39
C ILE A 241 -4.01 -5.60 9.97
N ALA A 242 -3.51 -6.79 9.66
CA ALA A 242 -3.76 -7.43 8.38
C ALA A 242 -5.18 -8.04 8.33
N VAL A 243 -5.84 -7.96 7.18
CA VAL A 243 -7.05 -8.71 6.88
C VAL A 243 -6.66 -10.14 6.53
N ARG A 244 -7.15 -11.10 7.29
CA ARG A 244 -6.87 -12.54 7.14
C ARG A 244 -8.18 -13.33 6.95
N SER A 245 -8.15 -14.61 7.25
CA SER A 245 -9.36 -15.43 7.27
C SER A 245 -10.38 -14.91 8.31
N ARG A 246 -11.66 -15.17 8.08
CA ARG A 246 -12.73 -14.79 9.00
C ARG A 246 -12.47 -15.27 10.44
N ARG A 247 -11.97 -16.50 10.60
CA ARG A 247 -11.65 -17.08 11.91
C ARG A 247 -10.56 -16.27 12.62
N GLU A 248 -9.47 -15.96 11.93
CA GLU A 248 -8.34 -15.21 12.51
C GLU A 248 -8.73 -13.76 12.83
N ASN A 249 -9.51 -13.13 11.95
CA ASN A 249 -10.02 -11.79 12.18
C ASN A 249 -10.97 -11.73 13.38
N ASP A 250 -11.83 -12.74 13.55
CA ASP A 250 -12.70 -12.84 14.71
C ASP A 250 -11.92 -13.07 16.01
N GLN A 251 -10.90 -13.92 15.99
CA GLN A 251 -10.00 -14.16 17.11
C GLN A 251 -9.30 -12.86 17.54
N LEU A 252 -8.74 -12.12 16.59
CA LEU A 252 -8.08 -10.84 16.90
C LEU A 252 -9.08 -9.80 17.44
N ALA A 253 -10.27 -9.69 16.84
CA ALA A 253 -11.27 -8.73 17.32
C ALA A 253 -11.72 -9.02 18.75
N GLU A 254 -11.91 -10.29 19.13
CA GLU A 254 -12.25 -10.66 20.51
C GLU A 254 -11.08 -10.40 21.48
N ALA A 255 -9.85 -10.74 21.09
CA ALA A 255 -8.66 -10.44 21.90
C ALA A 255 -8.52 -8.92 22.13
N LEU A 256 -8.69 -8.10 21.08
CA LEU A 256 -8.67 -6.64 21.23
C LEU A 256 -9.77 -6.14 22.16
N LYS A 257 -11.00 -6.60 22.03
CA LYS A 257 -12.09 -6.22 22.94
C LYS A 257 -11.72 -6.48 24.40
N ILE A 258 -11.25 -7.68 24.70
CA ILE A 258 -10.85 -8.03 26.07
C ILE A 258 -9.79 -7.04 26.58
N LYS A 259 -8.76 -6.76 25.78
CA LYS A 259 -7.65 -5.87 26.19
C LYS A 259 -8.04 -4.39 26.29
N PHE A 260 -9.10 -3.96 25.63
CA PHE A 260 -9.60 -2.59 25.70
C PHE A 260 -10.70 -2.40 26.78
N TYR A 261 -11.27 -3.50 27.29
CA TYR A 261 -12.29 -3.44 28.38
C TYR A 261 -11.72 -3.70 29.79
N ILE A 262 -10.44 -4.11 29.91
CA ILE A 262 -9.81 -4.45 31.20
C ILE A 262 -9.18 -3.21 31.87
N ASP A 263 -9.20 -2.06 31.25
CA ASP A 263 -8.84 -0.77 31.82
C ASP A 263 -10.13 0.00 32.17
#